data_ecc1e509d85c7236892def71dabb76b6
#
_entry.id   ecc1e509d85c7236892def71dabb76b6
#
_cell.length_a   1.000
_cell.length_b   1.000
_cell.length_c   1.000
_cell.angle_alpha   90.00
_cell.angle_beta   90.00
_cell.angle_gamma   90.00
#
_symmetry.space_group_name_H-M   'P 1'
#
loop_
_entity.id
_entity.type
_entity.pdbx_description
1 polymer ?
#
loop_
_entity_poly.entity_id
_entity_poly.type
_entity_poly.pdbx_seq_one_letter_code
_entity_poly.pdbx_strand_id
1 'polypeptide(L)'
;LITRDIDVELAARLAGVKLEDFKALNPSMHRPIIMAAGTPQILLPWDNAAVFQRNFEAHTKGQYASWTAWTVPSNMSVSSISQRVGMSESDLRSMNNIPPNMLVRAGSALIVPRSATNTDVTSHVADNGQMSLTPEIITRRTLVKAGKKENTASIARRYRVSVADVANWNDVSASSAFKVGEQVVLYLPVRAGSMASGASRNSSAKARASSSTKSTASASRSTSAGKKSAAAPVKRGGEPAKKKR
;
A
#
# COMPACT_ATOMS: atom_id res chain seq x y z
N LEU A 1 -26.48 -14.08 -20.07
CA LEU A 1 -25.08 -13.70 -20.32
C LEU A 1 -24.98 -12.19 -20.48
N ILE A 2 -23.96 -11.58 -19.86
CA ILE A 2 -23.65 -10.16 -20.00
C ILE A 2 -22.77 -10.01 -21.25
N THR A 3 -23.20 -9.17 -22.18
CA THR A 3 -22.52 -8.94 -23.46
C THR A 3 -21.73 -7.63 -23.51
N ARG A 4 -21.87 -6.78 -22.50
CA ARG A 4 -21.20 -5.48 -22.35
C ARG A 4 -20.77 -5.26 -20.93
N ASP A 5 -19.72 -4.48 -20.72
CA ASP A 5 -19.34 -4.03 -19.38
C ASP A 5 -20.50 -3.26 -18.74
N ILE A 6 -20.82 -3.57 -17.50
CA ILE A 6 -21.96 -2.97 -16.79
C ILE A 6 -21.59 -2.70 -15.33
N ASP A 7 -22.04 -1.57 -14.80
CA ASP A 7 -21.90 -1.27 -13.38
C ASP A 7 -22.73 -2.25 -12.55
N VAL A 8 -22.15 -2.71 -11.42
CA VAL A 8 -22.81 -3.62 -10.47
C VAL A 8 -24.15 -3.04 -10.01
N GLU A 9 -24.19 -1.73 -9.76
CA GLU A 9 -25.40 -1.03 -9.35
C GLU A 9 -26.47 -0.99 -10.43
N LEU A 10 -26.07 -0.77 -11.68
CA LEU A 10 -27.00 -0.84 -12.81
C LEU A 10 -27.51 -2.26 -13.03
N ALA A 11 -26.65 -3.26 -12.90
CA ALA A 11 -27.04 -4.67 -13.04
C ALA A 11 -28.09 -5.06 -11.99
N ALA A 12 -27.89 -4.70 -10.71
CA ALA A 12 -28.86 -4.92 -9.65
C ALA A 12 -30.20 -4.23 -9.94
N ARG A 13 -30.17 -2.97 -10.40
CA ARG A 13 -31.36 -2.20 -10.76
C ARG A 13 -32.11 -2.80 -11.95
N LEU A 14 -31.42 -3.22 -13.00
CA LEU A 14 -32.05 -3.87 -14.16
C LEU A 14 -32.65 -5.22 -13.80
N ALA A 15 -32.09 -5.91 -12.82
CA ALA A 15 -32.63 -7.16 -12.28
C ALA A 15 -33.83 -6.94 -11.34
N GLY A 16 -34.09 -5.70 -10.89
CA GLY A 16 -35.09 -5.42 -9.86
C GLY A 16 -34.72 -5.99 -8.49
N VAL A 17 -33.42 -6.12 -8.19
CA VAL A 17 -32.85 -6.65 -6.95
C VAL A 17 -32.17 -5.52 -6.18
N LYS A 18 -32.26 -5.52 -4.85
CA LYS A 18 -31.47 -4.59 -4.03
C LYS A 18 -29.98 -4.86 -4.20
N LEU A 19 -29.16 -3.80 -4.16
CA LEU A 19 -27.72 -3.91 -4.36
C LEU A 19 -27.05 -4.85 -3.34
N GLU A 20 -27.53 -4.83 -2.09
CA GLU A 20 -27.01 -5.70 -1.02
C GLU A 20 -27.30 -7.18 -1.32
N ASP A 21 -28.51 -7.51 -1.74
CA ASP A 21 -28.91 -8.85 -2.10
C ASP A 21 -28.17 -9.35 -3.34
N PHE A 22 -28.00 -8.45 -4.33
CA PHE A 22 -27.19 -8.73 -5.51
C PHE A 22 -25.73 -9.06 -5.15
N LYS A 23 -25.10 -8.27 -4.28
CA LYS A 23 -23.73 -8.51 -3.80
C LYS A 23 -23.63 -9.79 -2.97
N ALA A 24 -24.63 -10.10 -2.15
CA ALA A 24 -24.66 -11.32 -1.38
C ALA A 24 -24.70 -12.59 -2.26
N LEU A 25 -25.42 -12.54 -3.39
CA LEU A 25 -25.43 -13.62 -4.39
C LEU A 25 -24.13 -13.67 -5.23
N ASN A 26 -23.43 -12.55 -5.37
CA ASN A 26 -22.23 -12.41 -6.20
C ASN A 26 -21.02 -11.94 -5.38
N PRO A 27 -20.57 -12.68 -4.36
CA PRO A 27 -19.54 -12.23 -3.42
C PRO A 27 -18.16 -11.99 -4.06
N SER A 28 -17.93 -12.54 -5.24
CA SER A 28 -16.68 -12.29 -6.01
C SER A 28 -16.64 -10.93 -6.70
N MET A 29 -17.78 -10.22 -6.80
CA MET A 29 -17.88 -8.93 -7.47
C MET A 29 -17.55 -7.77 -6.52
N HIS A 30 -16.27 -7.63 -6.16
CA HIS A 30 -15.79 -6.56 -5.28
C HIS A 30 -15.59 -5.21 -5.97
N ARG A 31 -15.55 -5.19 -7.30
CA ARG A 31 -15.37 -4.00 -8.12
C ARG A 31 -16.71 -3.39 -8.49
N PRO A 32 -16.78 -2.07 -8.77
CA PRO A 32 -18.02 -1.41 -9.15
C PRO A 32 -18.51 -1.80 -10.55
N ILE A 33 -17.68 -2.46 -11.34
CA ILE A 33 -17.93 -2.87 -12.72
C ILE A 33 -17.88 -4.39 -12.88
N ILE A 34 -18.75 -4.93 -13.68
CA ILE A 34 -18.74 -6.30 -14.20
C ILE A 34 -18.23 -6.23 -15.64
N MET A 35 -17.07 -6.83 -15.88
CA MET A 35 -16.46 -6.88 -17.20
C MET A 35 -17.02 -8.08 -17.96
N ALA A 36 -17.70 -7.83 -19.08
CA ALA A 36 -18.34 -8.88 -19.87
C ALA A 36 -17.35 -9.96 -20.33
N ALA A 37 -16.12 -9.56 -20.65
CA ALA A 37 -15.09 -10.48 -21.09
C ALA A 37 -14.53 -11.38 -19.98
N GLY A 38 -14.51 -10.88 -18.70
CA GLY A 38 -13.94 -11.64 -17.58
C GLY A 38 -14.98 -12.38 -16.73
N THR A 39 -16.21 -11.82 -16.64
CA THR A 39 -17.28 -12.41 -15.81
C THR A 39 -18.61 -12.30 -16.55
N PRO A 40 -18.83 -13.13 -17.56
CA PRO A 40 -20.04 -13.04 -18.39
C PRO A 40 -21.32 -13.50 -17.68
N GLN A 41 -21.21 -14.10 -16.48
CA GLN A 41 -22.35 -14.64 -15.73
C GLN A 41 -22.53 -13.88 -14.40
N ILE A 42 -23.80 -13.62 -14.06
CA ILE A 42 -24.21 -13.10 -12.76
C ILE A 42 -25.23 -14.05 -12.15
N LEU A 43 -25.25 -14.16 -10.83
CA LEU A 43 -26.24 -14.90 -10.08
C LEU A 43 -27.38 -13.97 -9.68
N LEU A 44 -28.58 -14.37 -9.98
CA LEU A 44 -29.81 -13.63 -9.66
C LEU A 44 -30.85 -14.60 -9.06
N PRO A 45 -31.79 -14.11 -8.26
CA PRO A 45 -32.96 -14.90 -7.91
C PRO A 45 -33.70 -15.37 -9.18
N TRP A 46 -34.29 -16.55 -9.14
CA TRP A 46 -34.89 -17.21 -10.32
C TRP A 46 -35.81 -16.27 -11.11
N ASP A 47 -36.74 -15.61 -10.40
CA ASP A 47 -37.74 -14.74 -11.04
C ASP A 47 -37.13 -13.46 -11.65
N ASN A 48 -35.97 -13.04 -11.18
CA ASN A 48 -35.32 -11.82 -11.61
C ASN A 48 -34.43 -12.02 -12.84
N ALA A 49 -34.07 -13.23 -13.21
CA ALA A 49 -33.21 -13.50 -14.36
C ALA A 49 -33.86 -13.08 -15.69
N ALA A 50 -35.16 -13.42 -15.90
CA ALA A 50 -35.91 -12.97 -17.08
C ALA A 50 -36.16 -11.45 -17.09
N VAL A 51 -36.37 -10.84 -15.91
CA VAL A 51 -36.51 -9.40 -15.74
C VAL A 51 -35.23 -8.70 -16.16
N PHE A 52 -34.09 -9.18 -15.66
CA PHE A 52 -32.78 -8.66 -16.03
C PHE A 52 -32.55 -8.70 -17.54
N GLN A 53 -32.76 -9.86 -18.16
CA GLN A 53 -32.52 -10.04 -19.59
C GLN A 53 -33.32 -9.04 -20.44
N ARG A 54 -34.63 -8.95 -20.17
CA ARG A 54 -35.52 -8.01 -20.86
C ARG A 54 -35.10 -6.55 -20.66
N ASN A 55 -34.79 -6.17 -19.42
CA ASN A 55 -34.41 -4.79 -19.09
C ASN A 55 -33.02 -4.45 -19.66
N PHE A 56 -32.09 -5.41 -19.67
CA PHE A 56 -30.75 -5.25 -20.27
C PHE A 56 -30.83 -5.03 -21.77
N GLU A 57 -31.66 -5.79 -22.48
CA GLU A 57 -31.89 -5.61 -23.92
C GLU A 57 -32.61 -4.30 -24.26
N ALA A 58 -33.55 -3.90 -23.41
CA ALA A 58 -34.30 -2.63 -23.57
C ALA A 58 -33.48 -1.39 -23.22
N HIS A 59 -32.37 -1.54 -22.48
CA HIS A 59 -31.52 -0.42 -22.02
C HIS A 59 -30.62 0.10 -23.16
N THR A 60 -31.26 0.59 -24.25
CA THR A 60 -30.53 1.09 -25.44
C THR A 60 -30.05 2.54 -25.30
N LYS A 61 -30.64 3.30 -24.38
CA LYS A 61 -30.32 4.71 -24.13
C LYS A 61 -29.66 4.82 -22.76
N GLY A 62 -28.34 4.98 -22.73
CA GLY A 62 -27.61 5.19 -21.49
C GLY A 62 -26.29 4.48 -21.43
N GLN A 63 -25.49 4.90 -20.48
CA GLN A 63 -24.19 4.31 -20.23
C GLN A 63 -24.36 3.03 -19.38
N TYR A 64 -23.83 1.92 -19.85
CA TYR A 64 -23.88 0.66 -19.12
C TYR A 64 -22.83 0.62 -17.98
N ALA A 65 -21.65 1.17 -18.25
CA ALA A 65 -20.57 1.20 -17.29
C ALA A 65 -20.02 2.62 -17.14
N SER A 66 -19.93 3.10 -15.92
CA SER A 66 -19.27 4.37 -15.55
C SER A 66 -17.80 4.17 -15.21
N TRP A 67 -17.35 2.94 -15.12
CA TRP A 67 -15.98 2.53 -14.82
C TRP A 67 -15.37 1.74 -15.96
N THR A 68 -14.04 1.69 -16.01
CA THR A 68 -13.28 0.87 -16.95
C THR A 68 -11.97 0.42 -16.31
N ALA A 69 -11.32 -0.57 -16.93
CA ALA A 69 -9.94 -0.93 -16.57
C ALA A 69 -8.97 -0.18 -17.49
N TRP A 70 -8.03 0.55 -16.87
CA TRP A 70 -7.00 1.28 -17.57
C TRP A 70 -5.62 0.68 -17.27
N THR A 71 -4.86 0.40 -18.33
CA THR A 71 -3.51 -0.14 -18.20
C THR A 71 -2.49 0.99 -18.08
N VAL A 72 -1.69 0.96 -17.03
CA VAL A 72 -0.65 1.96 -16.74
C VAL A 72 0.50 1.81 -17.72
N PRO A 73 0.83 2.85 -18.52
CA PRO A 73 1.82 2.73 -19.60
C PRO A 73 3.27 2.70 -19.12
N SER A 74 3.56 3.29 -17.97
CA SER A 74 4.89 3.37 -17.37
C SER A 74 4.78 3.39 -15.84
N ASN A 75 5.88 3.23 -15.12
CA ASN A 75 5.87 3.39 -13.66
C ASN A 75 5.44 4.81 -13.29
N MET A 76 4.35 4.95 -12.55
CA MET A 76 3.75 6.25 -12.23
C MET A 76 3.39 6.34 -10.75
N SER A 77 3.49 7.55 -10.19
CA SER A 77 2.92 7.86 -8.88
C SER A 77 1.39 7.88 -8.95
N VAL A 78 0.74 7.56 -7.85
CA VAL A 78 -0.74 7.62 -7.78
C VAL A 78 -1.24 9.04 -8.05
N SER A 79 -0.50 10.06 -7.61
CA SER A 79 -0.80 11.47 -7.90
C SER A 79 -0.78 11.76 -9.41
N SER A 80 0.23 11.27 -10.14
CA SER A 80 0.28 11.46 -11.62
C SER A 80 -0.85 10.72 -12.35
N ILE A 81 -1.22 9.54 -11.84
CA ILE A 81 -2.34 8.77 -12.41
C ILE A 81 -3.66 9.49 -12.15
N SER A 82 -3.89 9.97 -10.91
CA SER A 82 -5.13 10.67 -10.53
C SER A 82 -5.40 11.89 -11.41
N GLN A 83 -4.36 12.69 -11.68
CA GLN A 83 -4.46 13.82 -12.61
C GLN A 83 -4.81 13.38 -14.04
N ARG A 84 -4.24 12.28 -14.51
CA ARG A 84 -4.47 11.77 -15.87
C ARG A 84 -5.86 11.21 -16.07
N VAL A 85 -6.41 10.55 -15.05
CA VAL A 85 -7.75 9.92 -15.13
C VAL A 85 -8.88 10.80 -14.61
N GLY A 86 -8.56 12.01 -14.12
CA GLY A 86 -9.55 12.96 -13.61
C GLY A 86 -10.23 12.51 -12.31
N MET A 87 -9.52 11.81 -11.44
CA MET A 87 -10.01 11.25 -10.19
C MET A 87 -9.16 11.75 -9.02
N SER A 88 -9.72 11.88 -7.82
CA SER A 88 -8.90 12.23 -6.65
C SER A 88 -7.91 11.11 -6.30
N GLU A 89 -6.76 11.45 -5.72
CA GLU A 89 -5.78 10.44 -5.30
C GLU A 89 -6.35 9.50 -4.23
N SER A 90 -7.14 10.02 -3.30
CA SER A 90 -7.79 9.24 -2.24
C SER A 90 -8.77 8.22 -2.81
N ASP A 91 -9.60 8.63 -3.78
CA ASP A 91 -10.58 7.75 -4.40
C ASP A 91 -9.90 6.69 -5.27
N LEU A 92 -8.86 7.09 -6.03
CA LEU A 92 -8.07 6.16 -6.82
C LEU A 92 -7.41 5.08 -5.94
N ARG A 93 -6.86 5.47 -4.79
CA ARG A 93 -6.29 4.53 -3.81
C ARG A 93 -7.35 3.61 -3.23
N SER A 94 -8.46 4.16 -2.78
CA SER A 94 -9.55 3.38 -2.17
C SER A 94 -10.16 2.39 -3.16
N MET A 95 -10.44 2.85 -4.39
CA MET A 95 -11.05 2.01 -5.43
C MET A 95 -10.15 0.84 -5.85
N ASN A 96 -8.84 1.06 -5.88
CA ASN A 96 -7.87 0.06 -6.33
C ASN A 96 -7.08 -0.59 -5.18
N ASN A 97 -7.40 -0.32 -3.93
CA ASN A 97 -6.69 -0.83 -2.74
C ASN A 97 -5.17 -0.55 -2.79
N ILE A 98 -4.77 0.67 -3.20
CA ILE A 98 -3.37 1.05 -3.30
C ILE A 98 -2.90 1.62 -1.96
N PRO A 99 -1.94 0.99 -1.27
CA PRO A 99 -1.39 1.50 -0.03
C PRO A 99 -0.69 2.86 -0.20
N PRO A 100 -0.51 3.64 0.87
CA PRO A 100 0.28 4.87 0.82
C PRO A 100 1.74 4.57 0.44
N ASN A 101 2.41 5.57 -0.15
CA ASN A 101 3.82 5.50 -0.54
C ASN A 101 4.16 4.36 -1.52
N MET A 102 3.24 4.06 -2.43
CA MET A 102 3.45 3.07 -3.49
C MET A 102 3.32 3.73 -4.86
N LEU A 103 4.21 3.33 -5.78
CA LEU A 103 4.13 3.59 -7.20
C LEU A 103 3.42 2.42 -7.89
N VAL A 104 2.67 2.73 -8.92
CA VAL A 104 2.04 1.73 -9.78
C VAL A 104 2.97 1.43 -10.94
N ARG A 105 3.26 0.15 -11.16
CA ARG A 105 4.16 -0.29 -12.22
C ARG A 105 3.47 -0.31 -13.58
N ALA A 106 4.26 -0.14 -14.63
CA ALA A 106 3.81 -0.33 -16.01
C ALA A 106 3.14 -1.69 -16.20
N GLY A 107 2.08 -1.73 -16.99
CA GLY A 107 1.30 -2.94 -17.24
C GLY A 107 0.24 -3.24 -16.17
N SER A 108 0.20 -2.50 -15.06
CA SER A 108 -0.85 -2.66 -14.05
C SER A 108 -2.20 -2.22 -14.60
N ALA A 109 -3.25 -2.99 -14.31
CA ALA A 109 -4.63 -2.63 -14.61
C ALA A 109 -5.27 -1.97 -13.37
N LEU A 110 -5.81 -0.76 -13.55
CA LEU A 110 -6.53 0.00 -12.52
C LEU A 110 -7.97 0.24 -12.94
N ILE A 111 -8.87 0.21 -11.98
CA ILE A 111 -10.26 0.66 -12.18
C ILE A 111 -10.30 2.18 -12.08
N VAL A 112 -10.77 2.80 -13.15
CA VAL A 112 -10.85 4.26 -13.28
C VAL A 112 -12.20 4.67 -13.89
N PRO A 113 -12.64 5.93 -13.74
CA PRO A 113 -13.83 6.43 -14.41
C PRO A 113 -13.73 6.28 -15.92
N ARG A 114 -14.82 5.86 -16.55
CA ARG A 114 -14.90 5.68 -18.01
C ARG A 114 -15.11 7.03 -18.68
N SER A 115 -14.30 7.34 -19.67
CA SER A 115 -14.54 8.47 -20.56
C SER A 115 -15.50 8.07 -21.70
N ALA A 116 -16.12 9.05 -22.36
CA ALA A 116 -17.07 8.80 -23.46
C ALA A 116 -16.44 8.05 -24.67
N THR A 117 -15.11 8.05 -24.75
CA THR A 117 -14.36 7.43 -25.86
C THR A 117 -13.88 6.01 -25.55
N ASN A 118 -14.06 5.53 -24.32
CA ASN A 118 -13.58 4.21 -23.94
C ASN A 118 -14.56 3.12 -24.38
N THR A 119 -14.02 2.07 -25.01
CA THR A 119 -14.73 0.83 -25.33
C THR A 119 -14.77 -0.11 -24.12
N ASP A 120 -15.49 -1.22 -24.25
CA ASP A 120 -15.51 -2.26 -23.22
C ASP A 120 -14.10 -2.88 -23.02
N VAL A 121 -13.85 -3.36 -21.82
CA VAL A 121 -12.55 -3.93 -21.44
C VAL A 121 -12.31 -5.21 -22.25
N THR A 122 -11.11 -5.33 -22.80
CA THR A 122 -10.74 -6.54 -23.57
C THR A 122 -10.57 -7.76 -22.65
N SER A 123 -10.78 -8.96 -23.17
CA SER A 123 -10.62 -10.21 -22.42
C SER A 123 -9.24 -10.33 -21.76
N HIS A 124 -8.18 -9.94 -22.48
CA HIS A 124 -6.82 -9.97 -21.92
C HIS A 124 -6.69 -9.15 -20.63
N VAL A 125 -7.28 -7.95 -20.58
CA VAL A 125 -7.23 -7.09 -19.39
C VAL A 125 -8.20 -7.58 -18.31
N ALA A 126 -9.36 -8.10 -18.71
CA ALA A 126 -10.35 -8.63 -17.77
C ALA A 126 -9.84 -9.87 -17.03
N ASP A 127 -9.20 -10.81 -17.74
CA ASP A 127 -8.73 -12.08 -17.20
C ASP A 127 -7.35 -11.99 -16.56
N ASN A 128 -6.45 -11.19 -17.14
CA ASN A 128 -5.05 -11.13 -16.74
C ASN A 128 -4.64 -9.78 -16.11
N GLY A 129 -5.57 -8.84 -15.99
CA GLY A 129 -5.29 -7.52 -15.43
C GLY A 129 -4.90 -7.61 -13.97
N GLN A 130 -3.59 -7.53 -13.70
CA GLN A 130 -3.03 -7.51 -12.35
C GLN A 130 -2.50 -6.12 -12.01
N MET A 131 -2.51 -5.78 -10.73
CA MET A 131 -1.87 -4.57 -10.22
C MET A 131 -0.54 -4.95 -9.59
N SER A 132 0.54 -4.34 -10.07
CA SER A 132 1.88 -4.48 -9.51
C SER A 132 2.32 -3.17 -8.89
N LEU A 133 2.72 -3.21 -7.63
CA LEU A 133 3.14 -2.04 -6.87
C LEU A 133 4.63 -2.11 -6.54
N THR A 134 5.23 -0.94 -6.38
CA THR A 134 6.62 -0.80 -5.93
C THR A 134 6.69 0.32 -4.89
N PRO A 135 7.49 0.21 -3.82
CA PRO A 135 7.62 1.29 -2.86
C PRO A 135 8.08 2.58 -3.53
N GLU A 136 7.43 3.68 -3.23
CA GLU A 136 7.86 5.01 -3.64
C GLU A 136 9.02 5.43 -2.76
N ILE A 137 10.20 5.61 -3.36
CA ILE A 137 11.38 6.12 -2.65
C ILE A 137 11.27 7.64 -2.58
N ILE A 138 10.65 8.13 -1.51
CA ILE A 138 10.60 9.57 -1.25
C ILE A 138 12.01 9.99 -0.84
N THR A 139 12.66 10.81 -1.65
CA THR A 139 13.97 11.39 -1.32
C THR A 139 13.81 12.78 -0.74
N ARG A 140 14.62 13.10 0.27
CA ARG A 140 14.71 14.44 0.87
C ARG A 140 16.01 15.08 0.50
N ARG A 141 15.94 16.34 0.03
CA ARG A 141 17.12 17.17 -0.19
C ARG A 141 17.85 17.39 1.14
N THR A 142 19.09 16.98 1.22
CA THR A 142 19.95 17.07 2.40
C THR A 142 21.25 17.75 2.03
N LEU A 143 21.65 18.76 2.79
CA LEU A 143 22.95 19.42 2.62
C LEU A 143 23.95 18.79 3.58
N VAL A 144 25.05 18.29 3.05
CA VAL A 144 26.14 17.73 3.83
C VAL A 144 27.41 18.51 3.58
N LYS A 145 28.28 18.63 4.58
CA LYS A 145 29.58 19.27 4.44
C LYS A 145 30.64 18.24 4.06
N ALA A 146 31.40 18.54 3.02
CA ALA A 146 32.53 17.72 2.61
C ALA A 146 33.66 17.76 3.64
N GLY A 147 34.21 16.59 3.93
CA GLY A 147 35.36 16.44 4.82
C GLY A 147 36.71 16.68 4.09
N LYS A 148 37.79 16.36 4.79
CA LYS A 148 39.16 16.44 4.20
C LYS A 148 39.31 15.36 3.11
N LYS A 149 39.74 15.77 1.91
CA LYS A 149 39.99 14.91 0.75
C LYS A 149 38.77 14.09 0.28
N GLU A 150 37.56 14.61 0.53
CA GLU A 150 36.37 13.95 -0.02
C GLU A 150 36.13 14.32 -1.49
N ASN A 151 35.73 13.33 -2.27
CA ASN A 151 35.37 13.48 -3.67
C ASN A 151 33.96 12.88 -3.89
N THR A 152 33.43 13.06 -5.10
CA THR A 152 32.10 12.54 -5.48
C THR A 152 31.94 11.06 -5.14
N ALA A 153 32.97 10.23 -5.38
CA ALA A 153 32.91 8.79 -5.12
C ALA A 153 32.91 8.46 -3.61
N SER A 154 33.68 9.18 -2.80
CA SER A 154 33.71 8.95 -1.35
C SER A 154 32.40 9.37 -0.67
N ILE A 155 31.79 10.47 -1.10
CA ILE A 155 30.48 10.92 -0.63
C ILE A 155 29.39 9.92 -1.06
N ALA A 156 29.40 9.50 -2.31
CA ALA A 156 28.46 8.50 -2.83
C ALA A 156 28.47 7.21 -1.99
N ARG A 157 29.67 6.69 -1.68
CA ARG A 157 29.85 5.51 -0.83
C ARG A 157 29.36 5.74 0.61
N ARG A 158 29.70 6.90 1.19
CA ARG A 158 29.32 7.26 2.57
C ARG A 158 27.80 7.31 2.75
N TYR A 159 27.07 7.84 1.78
CA TYR A 159 25.62 8.00 1.83
C TYR A 159 24.83 6.91 1.07
N ARG A 160 25.54 5.93 0.48
CA ARG A 160 24.96 4.81 -0.27
C ARG A 160 24.08 5.26 -1.45
N VAL A 161 24.55 6.24 -2.18
CA VAL A 161 23.95 6.75 -3.41
C VAL A 161 24.90 6.51 -4.59
N SER A 162 24.41 6.65 -5.83
CA SER A 162 25.29 6.48 -6.98
C SER A 162 26.22 7.67 -7.16
N VAL A 163 27.41 7.43 -7.72
CA VAL A 163 28.38 8.50 -8.03
C VAL A 163 27.81 9.46 -9.06
N ALA A 164 27.07 8.94 -10.05
CA ALA A 164 26.40 9.71 -11.08
C ALA A 164 25.34 10.65 -10.49
N ASP A 165 24.57 10.18 -9.51
CA ASP A 165 23.55 11.00 -8.85
C ASP A 165 24.20 12.17 -8.08
N VAL A 166 25.26 11.89 -7.27
CA VAL A 166 25.97 12.96 -6.56
C VAL A 166 26.56 13.98 -7.53
N ALA A 167 27.13 13.54 -8.64
CA ALA A 167 27.66 14.41 -9.68
C ALA A 167 26.56 15.29 -10.30
N ASN A 168 25.44 14.70 -10.68
CA ASN A 168 24.30 15.39 -11.29
C ASN A 168 23.63 16.40 -10.32
N TRP A 169 23.49 16.03 -9.03
CA TRP A 169 22.86 16.92 -8.05
C TRP A 169 23.69 18.16 -7.71
N ASN A 170 24.99 18.13 -8.01
CA ASN A 170 25.92 19.20 -7.67
C ASN A 170 26.58 19.84 -8.91
N ASP A 171 26.17 19.47 -10.12
CA ASP A 171 26.73 19.95 -11.40
C ASP A 171 28.25 19.78 -11.49
N VAL A 172 28.78 18.66 -10.99
CA VAL A 172 30.20 18.33 -10.99
C VAL A 172 30.49 17.03 -11.73
N SER A 173 31.74 16.78 -12.07
CA SER A 173 32.14 15.53 -12.68
C SER A 173 32.17 14.39 -11.64
N ALA A 174 32.02 13.14 -12.10
CA ALA A 174 32.08 11.94 -11.27
C ALA A 174 33.42 11.76 -10.53
N SER A 175 34.48 12.41 -10.99
CA SER A 175 35.82 12.42 -10.39
C SER A 175 36.14 13.68 -9.58
N SER A 176 35.22 14.63 -9.46
CA SER A 176 35.46 15.90 -8.79
C SER A 176 35.75 15.72 -7.29
N ALA A 177 36.69 16.54 -6.79
CA ALA A 177 36.98 16.66 -5.37
C ALA A 177 36.27 17.90 -4.80
N PHE A 178 35.77 17.80 -3.59
CA PHE A 178 35.16 18.92 -2.86
C PHE A 178 36.13 19.59 -1.90
N LYS A 179 35.97 20.88 -1.71
CA LYS A 179 36.73 21.62 -0.70
C LYS A 179 36.25 21.27 0.70
N VAL A 180 37.13 21.30 1.67
CA VAL A 180 36.76 21.04 3.07
C VAL A 180 35.70 22.06 3.53
N GLY A 181 34.57 21.55 4.02
CA GLY A 181 33.43 22.35 4.44
C GLY A 181 32.49 22.78 3.33
N GLU A 182 32.77 22.45 2.08
CA GLU A 182 31.87 22.68 0.95
C GLU A 182 30.54 21.97 1.15
N GLN A 183 29.42 22.63 0.80
CA GLN A 183 28.11 22.08 0.92
C GLN A 183 27.79 21.24 -0.32
N VAL A 184 27.52 19.97 -0.09
CA VAL A 184 27.13 19.00 -1.13
C VAL A 184 25.65 18.68 -0.99
N VAL A 185 24.90 18.81 -2.07
CA VAL A 185 23.47 18.48 -2.15
C VAL A 185 23.31 16.99 -2.38
N LEU A 186 22.52 16.34 -1.54
CA LEU A 186 22.15 14.94 -1.69
C LEU A 186 20.63 14.80 -1.58
N TYR A 187 20.05 13.89 -2.35
CA TYR A 187 18.65 13.48 -2.22
C TYR A 187 18.63 12.10 -1.60
N LEU A 188 18.50 12.05 -0.27
CA LEU A 188 18.55 10.80 0.49
C LEU A 188 17.16 10.23 0.72
N PRO A 189 16.99 8.90 0.65
CA PRO A 189 15.71 8.26 0.91
C PRO A 189 15.27 8.51 2.37
N VAL A 190 14.02 8.96 2.53
CA VAL A 190 13.39 9.14 3.84
C VAL A 190 13.01 7.77 4.36
N ARG A 191 13.71 7.29 5.39
CA ARG A 191 13.29 6.06 6.09
C ARG A 191 12.02 6.35 6.88
N ALA A 192 11.00 5.53 6.76
CA ALA A 192 9.69 5.66 7.40
C ALA A 192 9.71 5.74 8.96
N GLY A 193 10.87 5.62 9.60
CA GLY A 193 11.05 5.75 11.05
C GLY A 193 11.67 7.05 11.53
N SER A 194 12.02 8.00 10.66
CA SER A 194 12.77 9.21 11.01
C SER A 194 11.93 10.45 11.28
N MET A 195 10.62 10.37 11.26
CA MET A 195 9.73 11.52 11.52
C MET A 195 9.59 11.89 13.02
N ALA A 196 10.20 11.14 13.95
CA ALA A 196 9.98 11.32 15.40
C ALA A 196 11.11 11.98 16.18
N SER A 197 12.20 12.44 15.55
CA SER A 197 13.32 13.01 16.31
C SER A 197 13.84 14.38 15.81
N GLY A 198 12.95 15.21 15.31
CA GLY A 198 13.24 16.57 14.86
C GLY A 198 12.75 17.68 15.78
N ALA A 199 12.28 17.38 16.99
CA ALA A 199 11.88 18.41 17.96
C ALA A 199 12.75 18.30 19.23
N SER A 200 13.45 19.42 19.48
CA SER A 200 14.02 19.80 20.78
C SER A 200 15.34 19.15 21.21
N ARG A 201 16.43 19.70 20.78
CA ARG A 201 17.65 19.81 21.61
C ARG A 201 18.22 21.21 21.45
N ASN A 202 17.64 22.17 22.14
CA ASN A 202 18.31 23.42 22.46
C ASN A 202 17.70 24.00 23.73
N SER A 203 18.19 23.59 24.86
CA SER A 203 18.28 24.43 26.09
C SER A 203 18.90 23.58 27.18
N SER A 204 20.21 23.70 27.33
CA SER A 204 20.86 23.41 28.59
C SER A 204 21.80 24.59 28.88
N ALA A 205 21.23 25.57 29.56
CA ALA A 205 22.00 26.52 30.34
C ALA A 205 22.11 25.98 31.76
N LYS A 206 23.31 25.59 32.08
CA LYS A 206 24.09 25.90 33.26
C LYS A 206 23.36 26.43 34.50
N ALA A 207 23.26 25.63 35.54
CA ALA A 207 23.27 26.10 36.94
C ALA A 207 24.04 25.10 37.80
N ARG A 208 25.13 25.64 38.36
CA ARG A 208 25.93 25.05 39.45
C ARG A 208 25.23 25.40 40.78
N ALA A 209 25.32 24.49 41.74
CA ALA A 209 25.77 24.65 43.10
C ALA A 209 25.03 23.75 44.07
N SER A 210 25.77 22.84 44.63
CA SER A 210 26.09 22.65 46.08
C SER A 210 24.97 22.34 47.06
N SER A 211 25.04 21.20 47.68
CA SER A 211 25.39 20.92 49.07
C SER A 211 24.77 19.62 49.55
N SER A 212 25.59 18.71 49.89
CA SER A 212 25.71 17.90 51.10
C SER A 212 24.50 17.91 52.06
N THR A 213 24.03 16.73 52.41
CA THR A 213 24.03 16.23 53.79
C THR A 213 23.63 14.76 53.87
N LYS A 214 24.28 14.13 54.76
CA LYS A 214 24.39 12.78 55.24
C LYS A 214 23.25 12.49 56.25
N SER A 215 22.71 11.27 56.27
CA SER A 215 22.32 10.49 57.47
C SER A 215 21.51 9.29 57.02
N THR A 216 22.07 8.12 57.14
CA THR A 216 22.06 7.11 58.23
C THR A 216 20.71 6.40 58.46
N ALA A 217 20.77 5.14 58.11
CA ALA A 217 20.33 3.95 58.84
C ALA A 217 18.86 3.79 59.24
N SER A 218 18.23 2.70 58.86
CA SER A 218 18.02 1.60 59.82
C SER A 218 17.23 0.46 59.18
N ALA A 219 17.62 -0.69 59.55
CA ALA A 219 17.17 -2.02 59.24
C ALA A 219 15.84 -2.40 59.96
N SER A 220 15.13 -3.36 59.33
CA SER A 220 14.44 -4.51 60.02
C SER A 220 13.71 -5.27 58.90
N ARG A 221 14.05 -6.44 58.50
CA ARG A 221 13.95 -7.79 59.06
C ARG A 221 12.54 -8.19 59.55
N SER A 222 11.92 -9.13 58.80
CA SER A 222 11.19 -10.34 59.24
C SER A 222 10.61 -11.03 58.00
N THR A 223 11.12 -12.17 57.55
CA THR A 223 10.81 -13.57 57.96
C THR A 223 9.34 -13.93 57.92
N SER A 224 8.94 -14.83 57.03
CA SER A 224 8.75 -16.28 57.15
C SER A 224 7.88 -16.75 56.02
N ALA A 225 8.31 -17.70 55.24
CA ALA A 225 8.10 -19.13 55.36
C ALA A 225 6.67 -19.57 55.02
N GLY A 226 6.52 -20.30 53.92
CA GLY A 226 6.37 -21.71 54.02
C GLY A 226 5.34 -22.29 53.02
N LYS A 227 5.73 -23.29 52.37
CA LYS A 227 5.27 -24.67 52.05
C LYS A 227 4.61 -24.82 50.68
N LYS A 228 5.28 -25.50 49.76
CA LYS A 228 5.31 -26.94 49.42
C LYS A 228 3.95 -27.58 49.18
N SER A 229 3.77 -28.07 47.91
CA SER A 229 3.42 -29.46 47.55
C SER A 229 3.10 -29.45 46.03
N ALA A 230 3.80 -29.98 45.11
CA ALA A 230 4.14 -31.34 44.73
C ALA A 230 2.93 -32.23 44.41
N ALA A 231 2.72 -32.55 43.14
CA ALA A 231 2.65 -33.91 42.62
C ALA A 231 2.26 -33.94 41.13
N ALA A 232 3.12 -34.50 40.32
CA ALA A 232 2.86 -35.14 39.03
C ALA A 232 2.61 -36.64 39.30
N PRO A 233 2.51 -37.54 38.33
CA PRO A 233 1.82 -37.64 37.06
C PRO A 233 1.01 -38.97 36.94
N VAL A 234 0.18 -39.12 35.91
CA VAL A 234 -0.24 -40.50 35.51
C VAL A 234 -0.21 -40.64 34.00
N LYS A 235 0.52 -41.64 33.64
CA LYS A 235 0.74 -42.24 32.33
C LYS A 235 -0.35 -43.26 31.97
N ARG A 236 -0.31 -43.62 30.70
CA ARG A 236 -0.76 -44.86 30.02
C ARG A 236 -2.17 -44.77 29.43
N GLY A 237 -2.39 -45.17 28.23
CA GLY A 237 -1.74 -46.08 27.32
C GLY A 237 -2.83 -46.64 26.43
N GLY A 238 -2.48 -47.00 25.23
CA GLY A 238 -2.93 -48.16 24.57
C GLY A 238 -3.54 -47.97 23.17
N GLU A 239 -2.70 -48.09 22.19
CA GLU A 239 -3.04 -48.74 20.89
C GLU A 239 -3.30 -50.23 21.12
N PRO A 240 -3.93 -51.03 20.26
CA PRO A 240 -3.64 -51.13 18.83
C PRO A 240 -4.76 -51.62 17.87
N ALA A 241 -4.55 -51.30 16.59
CA ALA A 241 -4.49 -52.20 15.44
C ALA A 241 -5.63 -53.08 14.93
N LYS A 242 -5.68 -53.06 13.57
CA LYS A 242 -6.05 -54.13 12.60
C LYS A 242 -7.53 -54.28 12.28
N LYS A 243 -7.92 -54.40 11.06
CA LYS A 243 -7.53 -54.98 9.78
C LYS A 243 -8.78 -55.26 8.94
N LYS A 244 -8.67 -55.08 7.62
CA LYS A 244 -9.35 -55.81 6.53
C LYS A 244 -10.88 -55.69 6.36
N ARG A 245 -11.31 -55.14 5.29
CA ARG A 245 -11.48 -55.72 3.95
C ARG A 245 -11.70 -54.61 2.94
#